data_d3150faaa37be6cdd923a79b53ed49a1
#
_entry.id   d3150faaa37be6cdd923a79b53ed49a1
#
_cell.length_a   1.000
_cell.length_b   1.000
_cell.length_c   1.000
_cell.angle_alpha   90.00
_cell.angle_beta   90.00
_cell.angle_gamma   90.00
#
_symmetry.space_group_name_H-M   'P 1'
#
loop_
_entity.id
_entity.type
_entity.pdbx_description
1 polymer ?
#
loop_
_entity_poly.entity_id
_entity_poly.type
_entity_poly.pdbx_seq_one_letter_code
_entity_poly.pdbx_strand_id
1 'polypeptide(L)'
;MSVRVGVNGFGRIGRVFARTALRDKDIEVVGVNDLADAKTLAHLLKHDSVHGGLKAEVTAKDGAIFVDGREIRVTAVKDPASLPWTELAVDVVIESTGVFRDTATASKHLQAGAKKVVITAPAKDPDVTIVLGVNEQAYDPKKHRILSNASCTTNCLATTVKVIDDAFGLRRGFATTVHAYTNDQPVHDFPHKDLRRARAAAVSMIPTTTGAATAVGLVLPKLKGKLDGIAIRVPTANVSVVDLVAELEKPVTIQAVNDAFREASAGRLRGILDTCEEELVSVDFNGNSHSSIVDLPSTALIEGNLVKVLAWYDNEWGYSSRLRDLVRFIGKTL
;
A
#
# COMPACT_ATOMS: atom_id res chain seq x y z
N MET A 1 15.16 14.05 15.13
CA MET A 1 16.01 12.95 14.62
C MET A 1 15.20 12.22 13.56
N SER A 2 15.86 11.76 12.49
CA SER A 2 15.20 10.93 11.47
C SER A 2 14.90 9.54 12.03
N VAL A 3 13.80 8.94 11.56
CA VAL A 3 13.45 7.54 11.86
C VAL A 3 14.37 6.63 11.07
N ARG A 4 15.10 5.74 11.74
CA ARG A 4 16.00 4.78 11.11
C ARG A 4 15.24 3.54 10.69
N VAL A 5 15.23 3.26 9.39
CA VAL A 5 14.40 2.21 8.79
C VAL A 5 15.25 1.08 8.22
N GLY A 6 14.92 -0.15 8.63
CA GLY A 6 15.34 -1.38 7.97
C GLY A 6 14.25 -1.87 7.01
N VAL A 7 14.62 -2.37 5.84
CA VAL A 7 13.69 -2.95 4.88
C VAL A 7 14.01 -4.44 4.72
N ASN A 8 13.07 -5.31 5.09
CA ASN A 8 13.17 -6.74 4.85
C ASN A 8 12.36 -7.13 3.61
N GLY A 9 13.04 -7.61 2.57
CA GLY A 9 12.48 -7.79 1.23
C GLY A 9 12.63 -6.54 0.36
N PHE A 10 13.64 -6.51 -0.49
CA PHE A 10 13.90 -5.38 -1.39
C PHE A 10 13.32 -5.63 -2.79
N GLY A 11 12.10 -6.24 -2.82
CA GLY A 11 11.26 -6.43 -3.99
C GLY A 11 10.65 -5.12 -4.51
N ARG A 12 9.52 -5.18 -5.23
CA ARG A 12 8.84 -3.99 -5.77
C ARG A 12 8.55 -2.97 -4.67
N ILE A 13 7.79 -3.36 -3.65
CA ILE A 13 7.35 -2.44 -2.58
C ILE A 13 8.53 -1.91 -1.77
N GLY A 14 9.48 -2.76 -1.37
CA GLY A 14 10.67 -2.31 -0.63
C GLY A 14 11.49 -1.27 -1.40
N ARG A 15 11.69 -1.46 -2.71
CA ARG A 15 12.41 -0.48 -3.55
C ARG A 15 11.62 0.80 -3.79
N VAL A 16 10.31 0.71 -4.07
CA VAL A 16 9.49 1.91 -4.25
C VAL A 16 9.37 2.68 -2.94
N PHE A 17 9.23 2.01 -1.79
CA PHE A 17 9.32 2.65 -0.48
C PHE A 17 10.66 3.40 -0.31
N ALA A 18 11.78 2.74 -0.59
CA ALA A 18 13.10 3.40 -0.51
C ALA A 18 13.15 4.63 -1.41
N ARG A 19 12.69 4.56 -2.66
CA ARG A 19 12.62 5.71 -3.59
C ARG A 19 11.79 6.87 -3.05
N THR A 20 10.66 6.60 -2.38
CA THR A 20 9.81 7.64 -1.76
C THR A 20 10.46 8.23 -0.51
N ALA A 21 11.26 7.44 0.23
CA ALA A 21 11.92 7.83 1.47
C ALA A 21 13.23 8.61 1.25
N LEU A 22 13.94 8.38 0.13
CA LEU A 22 15.27 9.00 -0.12
C LEU A 22 15.28 10.53 -0.07
N ARG A 23 14.15 11.17 -0.34
CA ARG A 23 14.00 12.64 -0.31
C ARG A 23 13.33 13.14 0.98
N ASP A 24 12.98 12.24 1.87
CA ASP A 24 12.35 12.58 3.15
C ASP A 24 13.41 12.82 4.22
N LYS A 25 13.37 13.99 4.85
CA LYS A 25 14.34 14.36 5.90
C LYS A 25 14.08 13.68 7.23
N ASP A 26 12.86 13.17 7.40
CA ASP A 26 12.42 12.53 8.63
C ASP A 26 12.68 11.02 8.63
N ILE A 27 13.12 10.43 7.49
CA ILE A 27 13.34 8.99 7.32
C ILE A 27 14.74 8.73 6.76
N GLU A 28 15.42 7.76 7.35
CA GLU A 28 16.71 7.26 6.88
C GLU A 28 16.63 5.73 6.70
N VAL A 29 16.76 5.26 5.46
CA VAL A 29 16.89 3.83 5.16
C VAL A 29 18.34 3.43 5.41
N VAL A 30 18.59 2.67 6.48
CA VAL A 30 19.95 2.33 6.94
C VAL A 30 20.37 0.92 6.55
N GLY A 31 19.43 0.05 6.23
CA GLY A 31 19.73 -1.32 5.84
C GLY A 31 18.60 -1.96 5.07
N VAL A 32 18.96 -2.85 4.17
CA VAL A 32 18.04 -3.70 3.43
C VAL A 32 18.48 -5.16 3.55
N ASN A 33 17.52 -6.04 3.63
CA ASN A 33 17.75 -7.49 3.59
C ASN A 33 17.02 -8.09 2.39
N ASP A 34 17.76 -8.81 1.55
CA ASP A 34 17.20 -9.57 0.42
C ASP A 34 18.18 -10.72 0.07
N LEU A 35 17.70 -11.76 -0.59
CA LEU A 35 18.55 -12.89 -0.97
C LEU A 35 19.43 -12.60 -2.21
N ALA A 36 19.14 -11.51 -2.93
CA ALA A 36 19.97 -11.03 -4.02
C ALA A 36 21.16 -10.20 -3.52
N ASP A 37 22.22 -10.13 -4.33
CA ASP A 37 23.42 -9.34 -4.00
C ASP A 37 23.22 -7.82 -4.15
N ALA A 38 24.08 -7.04 -3.49
CA ALA A 38 24.00 -5.58 -3.47
C ALA A 38 24.07 -4.95 -4.87
N LYS A 39 24.83 -5.52 -5.80
CA LYS A 39 24.97 -5.00 -7.17
C LYS A 39 23.64 -5.13 -7.93
N THR A 40 23.00 -6.31 -7.82
CA THR A 40 21.68 -6.55 -8.41
C THR A 40 20.62 -5.64 -7.81
N LEU A 41 20.61 -5.49 -6.48
CA LEU A 41 19.63 -4.64 -5.79
C LEU A 41 19.83 -3.16 -6.12
N ALA A 42 21.08 -2.67 -6.21
CA ALA A 42 21.40 -1.31 -6.63
C ALA A 42 20.95 -1.04 -8.07
N HIS A 43 21.19 -2.00 -8.98
CA HIS A 43 20.74 -1.91 -10.37
C HIS A 43 19.21 -1.76 -10.46
N LEU A 44 18.47 -2.62 -9.74
CA LEU A 44 16.99 -2.58 -9.72
C LEU A 44 16.43 -1.37 -8.95
N LEU A 45 17.16 -0.79 -8.00
CA LEU A 45 16.80 0.46 -7.37
C LEU A 45 16.94 1.64 -8.34
N LYS A 46 18.04 1.65 -9.13
CA LYS A 46 18.34 2.69 -10.11
C LYS A 46 17.41 2.66 -11.31
N HIS A 47 17.16 1.47 -11.85
CA HIS A 47 16.40 1.25 -13.08
C HIS A 47 15.10 0.54 -12.75
N ASP A 48 13.96 1.14 -13.13
CA ASP A 48 12.64 0.59 -12.90
C ASP A 48 11.81 0.71 -14.17
N SER A 49 11.25 -0.42 -14.61
CA SER A 49 10.48 -0.49 -15.86
C SER A 49 9.14 0.24 -15.80
N VAL A 50 8.62 0.48 -14.57
CA VAL A 50 7.34 1.14 -14.34
C VAL A 50 7.53 2.61 -13.97
N HIS A 51 8.42 2.89 -13.01
CA HIS A 51 8.63 4.22 -12.47
C HIS A 51 9.85 4.95 -13.05
N GLY A 52 10.51 4.36 -14.05
CA GLY A 52 11.67 4.96 -14.70
C GLY A 52 12.93 4.99 -13.85
N GLY A 53 13.96 5.65 -14.36
CA GLY A 53 15.25 5.78 -13.69
C GLY A 53 15.17 6.67 -12.44
N LEU A 54 15.81 6.23 -11.35
CA LEU A 54 15.97 7.06 -10.15
C LEU A 54 16.93 8.21 -10.46
N LYS A 55 16.51 9.45 -10.21
CA LYS A 55 17.33 10.66 -10.37
C LYS A 55 18.24 10.81 -9.13
N ALA A 56 19.20 9.89 -8.98
CA ALA A 56 20.22 9.88 -7.93
C ALA A 56 21.42 9.06 -8.43
N GLU A 57 22.60 9.32 -7.89
CA GLU A 57 23.73 8.42 -8.09
C GLU A 57 23.53 7.15 -7.25
N VAL A 58 23.51 5.99 -7.91
CA VAL A 58 23.37 4.70 -7.22
C VAL A 58 24.53 3.80 -7.60
N THR A 59 25.29 3.38 -6.60
CA THR A 59 26.43 2.47 -6.74
C THR A 59 26.33 1.33 -5.72
N ALA A 60 27.07 0.27 -5.95
CA ALA A 60 27.19 -0.84 -5.01
C ALA A 60 28.68 -1.14 -4.76
N LYS A 61 29.07 -1.25 -3.49
CA LYS A 61 30.44 -1.53 -3.07
C LYS A 61 30.41 -2.23 -1.70
N ASP A 62 31.30 -3.20 -1.50
CA ASP A 62 31.56 -3.85 -0.21
C ASP A 62 30.30 -4.40 0.51
N GLY A 63 29.34 -4.92 -0.26
CA GLY A 63 28.09 -5.45 0.30
C GLY A 63 27.08 -4.37 0.72
N ALA A 64 27.23 -3.14 0.27
CA ALA A 64 26.30 -2.03 0.51
C ALA A 64 25.86 -1.35 -0.78
N ILE A 65 24.73 -0.66 -0.73
CA ILE A 65 24.23 0.25 -1.76
C ILE A 65 24.53 1.67 -1.30
N PHE A 66 25.03 2.50 -2.20
CA PHE A 66 25.21 3.92 -1.95
C PHE A 66 24.27 4.73 -2.83
N VAL A 67 23.53 5.64 -2.24
CA VAL A 67 22.63 6.57 -2.95
C VAL A 67 23.03 8.00 -2.59
N ASP A 68 23.52 8.75 -3.59
CA ASP A 68 24.10 10.10 -3.38
C ASP A 68 25.10 10.12 -2.23
N GLY A 69 25.98 9.10 -2.17
CA GLY A 69 27.01 8.92 -1.15
C GLY A 69 26.50 8.37 0.21
N ARG A 70 25.21 8.21 0.42
CA ARG A 70 24.65 7.62 1.66
C ARG A 70 24.65 6.10 1.57
N GLU A 71 25.24 5.47 2.57
CA GLU A 71 25.32 4.02 2.65
C GLU A 71 23.99 3.40 3.11
N ILE A 72 23.59 2.33 2.44
CA ILE A 72 22.52 1.42 2.85
C ILE A 72 23.12 0.02 2.92
N ARG A 73 23.28 -0.52 4.12
CA ARG A 73 23.87 -1.86 4.32
C ARG A 73 22.96 -2.92 3.72
N VAL A 74 23.53 -3.87 2.99
CA VAL A 74 22.82 -5.02 2.42
C VAL A 74 23.15 -6.28 3.19
N THR A 75 22.13 -7.06 3.51
CA THR A 75 22.26 -8.38 4.14
C THR A 75 21.47 -9.43 3.33
N ALA A 76 21.86 -10.70 3.46
CA ALA A 76 21.19 -11.83 2.80
C ALA A 76 20.83 -12.92 3.83
N VAL A 77 20.11 -12.52 4.86
CA VAL A 77 19.75 -13.36 6.01
C VAL A 77 18.32 -13.87 5.86
N LYS A 78 18.14 -15.19 5.99
CA LYS A 78 16.80 -15.82 5.84
C LYS A 78 15.94 -15.68 7.09
N ASP A 79 16.55 -15.76 8.29
CA ASP A 79 15.82 -15.67 9.55
C ASP A 79 15.84 -14.23 10.08
N PRO A 80 14.69 -13.55 10.17
CA PRO A 80 14.63 -12.16 10.64
C PRO A 80 15.20 -11.94 12.05
N ALA A 81 15.23 -12.96 12.90
CA ALA A 81 15.80 -12.85 14.24
C ALA A 81 17.32 -12.63 14.26
N SER A 82 18.01 -12.99 13.17
CA SER A 82 19.45 -12.83 12.99
C SER A 82 19.86 -11.58 12.23
N LEU A 83 18.93 -10.69 11.93
CA LEU A 83 19.20 -9.44 11.23
C LEU A 83 19.90 -8.42 12.15
N PRO A 84 20.81 -7.57 11.63
CA PRO A 84 21.63 -6.67 12.45
C PRO A 84 20.86 -5.38 12.82
N TRP A 85 19.59 -5.46 13.18
CA TRP A 85 18.77 -4.28 13.46
C TRP A 85 19.26 -3.50 14.69
N THR A 86 19.77 -4.18 15.70
CA THR A 86 20.41 -3.54 16.87
C THR A 86 21.65 -2.75 16.45
N GLU A 87 22.55 -3.37 15.67
CA GLU A 87 23.78 -2.74 15.20
C GLU A 87 23.51 -1.49 14.35
N LEU A 88 22.48 -1.58 13.49
CA LEU A 88 22.05 -0.48 12.62
C LEU A 88 21.13 0.53 13.33
N ALA A 89 20.86 0.36 14.63
CA ALA A 89 19.95 1.17 15.42
C ALA A 89 18.59 1.40 14.71
N VAL A 90 17.99 0.33 14.17
CA VAL A 90 16.73 0.40 13.43
C VAL A 90 15.56 0.69 14.36
N ASP A 91 14.84 1.74 14.08
CA ASP A 91 13.61 2.10 14.79
C ASP A 91 12.41 1.31 14.25
N VAL A 92 12.24 1.32 12.92
CA VAL A 92 11.10 0.69 12.25
C VAL A 92 11.60 -0.25 11.16
N VAL A 93 11.08 -1.47 11.14
CA VAL A 93 11.26 -2.38 10.01
C VAL A 93 10.06 -2.32 9.09
N ILE A 94 10.30 -2.17 7.79
CA ILE A 94 9.33 -2.41 6.73
C ILE A 94 9.47 -3.88 6.32
N GLU A 95 8.47 -4.70 6.68
CA GLU A 95 8.41 -6.11 6.28
C GLU A 95 7.68 -6.23 4.94
N SER A 96 8.44 -6.39 3.87
CA SER A 96 7.95 -6.41 2.48
C SER A 96 8.33 -7.66 1.68
N THR A 97 8.71 -8.76 2.37
CA THR A 97 8.96 -10.06 1.72
C THR A 97 7.69 -10.76 1.25
N GLY A 98 6.55 -10.45 1.87
CA GLY A 98 5.29 -11.19 1.69
C GLY A 98 5.28 -12.57 2.37
N VAL A 99 6.34 -12.94 3.12
CA VAL A 99 6.49 -14.22 3.83
C VAL A 99 6.06 -14.09 5.30
N PHE A 100 6.55 -13.08 6.01
CA PHE A 100 6.33 -12.89 7.45
C PHE A 100 5.11 -11.99 7.68
N ARG A 101 3.89 -12.56 7.53
CA ARG A 101 2.62 -11.83 7.54
C ARG A 101 1.74 -12.09 8.77
N ASP A 102 2.31 -12.59 9.84
CA ASP A 102 1.65 -12.78 11.13
C ASP A 102 2.51 -12.26 12.26
N THR A 103 1.90 -12.03 13.43
CA THR A 103 2.61 -11.53 14.61
C THR A 103 3.73 -12.46 15.05
N ALA A 104 3.55 -13.77 14.99
CA ALA A 104 4.56 -14.73 15.45
C ALA A 104 5.85 -14.64 14.61
N THR A 105 5.72 -14.54 13.31
CA THR A 105 6.88 -14.46 12.39
C THR A 105 7.48 -13.06 12.33
N ALA A 106 6.64 -12.00 12.32
CA ALA A 106 7.12 -10.63 12.29
C ALA A 106 7.78 -10.17 13.60
N SER A 107 7.42 -10.78 14.76
CA SER A 107 8.07 -10.49 16.04
C SER A 107 9.57 -10.80 16.08
N LYS A 108 10.06 -11.63 15.17
CA LYS A 108 11.49 -11.90 15.02
C LYS A 108 12.32 -10.64 14.74
N HIS A 109 11.75 -9.65 14.05
CA HIS A 109 12.41 -8.36 13.85
C HIS A 109 12.58 -7.59 15.17
N LEU A 110 11.61 -7.72 16.07
CA LEU A 110 11.71 -7.13 17.42
C LEU A 110 12.79 -7.82 18.26
N GLN A 111 12.95 -9.14 18.10
CA GLN A 111 14.03 -9.90 18.74
C GLN A 111 15.40 -9.48 18.21
N ALA A 112 15.49 -9.12 16.95
CA ALA A 112 16.69 -8.59 16.29
C ALA A 112 17.00 -7.13 16.66
N GLY A 113 16.14 -6.46 17.45
CA GLY A 113 16.38 -5.13 18.00
C GLY A 113 15.59 -4.00 17.38
N ALA A 114 14.71 -4.24 16.40
CA ALA A 114 13.81 -3.20 15.90
C ALA A 114 12.79 -2.80 16.98
N LYS A 115 12.41 -1.52 17.03
CA LYS A 115 11.40 -1.03 17.97
C LYS A 115 9.98 -1.33 17.49
N LYS A 116 9.72 -1.19 16.20
CA LYS A 116 8.42 -1.41 15.54
C LYS A 116 8.60 -2.17 14.23
N VAL A 117 7.53 -2.85 13.81
CA VAL A 117 7.46 -3.54 12.51
C VAL A 117 6.18 -3.09 11.78
N VAL A 118 6.31 -2.74 10.51
CA VAL A 118 5.18 -2.45 9.62
C VAL A 118 5.16 -3.51 8.53
N ILE A 119 4.13 -4.36 8.55
CA ILE A 119 3.90 -5.39 7.53
C ILE A 119 3.19 -4.74 6.34
N THR A 120 3.75 -4.91 5.13
CA THR A 120 3.24 -4.29 3.89
C THR A 120 2.18 -5.14 3.19
N ALA A 121 1.39 -5.84 3.95
CA ALA A 121 0.30 -6.71 3.46
C ALA A 121 -0.78 -6.84 4.54
N PRO A 122 -1.99 -7.35 4.20
CA PRO A 122 -2.91 -7.82 5.20
C PRO A 122 -2.24 -8.87 6.08
N ALA A 123 -2.21 -8.63 7.39
CA ALA A 123 -1.53 -9.48 8.34
C ALA A 123 -2.54 -10.30 9.17
N LYS A 124 -2.09 -11.46 9.64
CA LYS A 124 -2.83 -12.25 10.62
C LYS A 124 -2.45 -11.81 12.02
N ASP A 125 -3.45 -11.42 12.80
CA ASP A 125 -3.34 -11.01 14.20
C ASP A 125 -2.26 -9.94 14.49
N PRO A 126 -2.14 -8.83 13.68
CA PRO A 126 -1.25 -7.73 14.03
C PRO A 126 -1.80 -7.01 15.27
N ASP A 127 -0.94 -6.27 16.00
CA ASP A 127 -1.42 -5.45 17.12
C ASP A 127 -2.46 -4.43 16.65
N VAL A 128 -2.28 -3.89 15.45
CA VAL A 128 -3.23 -2.98 14.82
C VAL A 128 -3.05 -2.96 13.29
N THR A 129 -4.17 -2.82 12.57
CA THR A 129 -4.15 -2.48 11.14
C THR A 129 -4.49 -1.01 10.96
N ILE A 130 -3.59 -0.25 10.32
CA ILE A 130 -3.74 1.20 10.12
C ILE A 130 -3.85 1.53 8.63
N VAL A 131 -4.89 2.28 8.31
CA VAL A 131 -5.04 3.02 7.04
C VAL A 131 -5.10 4.50 7.39
N LEU A 132 -4.07 5.25 7.02
CA LEU A 132 -3.99 6.68 7.31
C LEU A 132 -5.14 7.44 6.64
N GLY A 133 -5.71 8.40 7.38
CA GLY A 133 -6.92 9.13 6.98
C GLY A 133 -8.22 8.37 7.31
N VAL A 134 -8.14 7.14 7.80
CA VAL A 134 -9.30 6.31 8.15
C VAL A 134 -9.35 6.01 9.64
N ASN A 135 -8.28 5.46 10.21
CA ASN A 135 -8.28 4.97 11.60
C ASN A 135 -6.94 5.15 12.33
N GLU A 136 -6.10 6.08 11.95
CA GLU A 136 -4.80 6.33 12.61
C GLU A 136 -4.92 6.60 14.12
N GLN A 137 -6.04 7.08 14.59
CA GLN A 137 -6.34 7.28 16.01
C GLN A 137 -6.40 5.97 16.82
N ALA A 138 -6.52 4.82 16.15
CA ALA A 138 -6.46 3.51 16.81
C ALA A 138 -5.03 3.11 17.23
N TYR A 139 -4.01 3.85 16.77
CA TYR A 139 -2.63 3.56 17.12
C TYR A 139 -2.31 3.96 18.57
N ASP A 140 -1.88 2.98 19.37
CA ASP A 140 -1.33 3.19 20.72
C ASP A 140 0.19 2.90 20.68
N PRO A 141 1.07 3.92 20.80
CA PRO A 141 2.51 3.73 20.68
C PRO A 141 3.12 2.83 21.77
N LYS A 142 2.46 2.72 22.93
CA LYS A 142 2.95 1.89 24.04
C LYS A 142 2.60 0.41 23.87
N LYS A 143 1.51 0.10 23.19
CA LYS A 143 1.00 -1.26 23.02
C LYS A 143 1.33 -1.87 21.65
N HIS A 144 1.22 -1.08 20.60
CA HIS A 144 1.30 -1.59 19.24
C HIS A 144 2.74 -1.56 18.74
N ARG A 145 3.33 -2.72 18.55
CA ARG A 145 4.69 -2.91 18.05
C ARG A 145 4.73 -3.51 16.65
N ILE A 146 3.72 -4.31 16.29
CA ILE A 146 3.57 -4.96 14.98
C ILE A 146 2.31 -4.42 14.32
N LEU A 147 2.49 -3.61 13.30
CA LEU A 147 1.42 -2.96 12.57
C LEU A 147 1.26 -3.58 11.17
N SER A 148 0.03 -3.60 10.65
CA SER A 148 -0.23 -3.84 9.24
C SER A 148 -0.69 -2.55 8.57
N ASN A 149 -0.13 -2.22 7.40
CA ASN A 149 -0.66 -1.15 6.54
C ASN A 149 -1.74 -1.65 5.57
N ALA A 150 -2.34 -2.81 5.83
CA ALA A 150 -3.31 -3.46 4.95
C ALA A 150 -2.78 -3.67 3.51
N SER A 151 -3.64 -3.67 2.51
CA SER A 151 -3.26 -3.73 1.09
C SER A 151 -3.40 -2.38 0.40
N CYS A 152 -2.81 -2.24 -0.79
CA CYS A 152 -3.01 -1.08 -1.65
C CYS A 152 -4.50 -0.86 -1.97
N THR A 153 -5.23 -1.93 -2.29
CA THR A 153 -6.67 -1.90 -2.55
C THR A 153 -7.46 -1.48 -1.31
N THR A 154 -7.08 -1.99 -0.11
CA THR A 154 -7.74 -1.57 1.14
C THR A 154 -7.51 -0.10 1.43
N ASN A 155 -6.30 0.42 1.18
CA ASN A 155 -6.01 1.85 1.33
C ASN A 155 -6.88 2.71 0.40
N CYS A 156 -7.07 2.32 -0.85
CA CYS A 156 -7.97 3.02 -1.78
C CYS A 156 -9.42 2.90 -1.32
N LEU A 157 -9.93 1.68 -1.15
CA LEU A 157 -11.34 1.42 -0.87
C LEU A 157 -11.79 2.00 0.48
N ALA A 158 -11.02 1.82 1.56
CA ALA A 158 -11.38 2.31 2.88
C ALA A 158 -11.45 3.84 2.93
N THR A 159 -10.52 4.51 2.23
CA THR A 159 -10.52 5.98 2.12
C THR A 159 -11.75 6.48 1.35
N THR A 160 -12.08 5.85 0.21
CA THR A 160 -13.27 6.16 -0.59
C THR A 160 -14.56 5.92 0.19
N VAL A 161 -14.67 4.75 0.81
CA VAL A 161 -15.84 4.36 1.61
C VAL A 161 -16.05 5.27 2.82
N LYS A 162 -14.95 5.69 3.47
CA LYS A 162 -15.05 6.60 4.62
C LYS A 162 -15.69 7.93 4.26
N VAL A 163 -15.38 8.50 3.10
CA VAL A 163 -16.02 9.75 2.65
C VAL A 163 -17.53 9.55 2.45
N ILE A 164 -17.91 8.50 1.74
CA ILE A 164 -19.31 8.17 1.45
C ILE A 164 -20.09 7.92 2.75
N ASP A 165 -19.52 7.11 3.64
CA ASP A 165 -20.18 6.70 4.86
C ASP A 165 -20.33 7.85 5.88
N ASP A 166 -19.31 8.71 6.00
CA ASP A 166 -19.37 9.88 6.87
C ASP A 166 -20.40 10.91 6.38
N ALA A 167 -20.55 11.10 5.06
CA ALA A 167 -21.45 12.08 4.49
C ALA A 167 -22.90 11.57 4.39
N PHE A 168 -23.09 10.34 3.96
CA PHE A 168 -24.40 9.85 3.53
C PHE A 168 -24.89 8.60 4.27
N GLY A 169 -23.99 7.92 5.00
CA GLY A 169 -24.23 6.60 5.57
C GLY A 169 -24.18 5.51 4.49
N LEU A 170 -23.41 4.45 4.73
CA LEU A 170 -23.32 3.32 3.85
C LEU A 170 -24.10 2.13 4.42
N ARG A 171 -25.10 1.65 3.68
CA ARG A 171 -25.91 0.51 4.06
C ARG A 171 -25.21 -0.82 3.72
N ARG A 172 -24.79 -0.98 2.47
CA ARG A 172 -24.03 -2.13 1.95
C ARG A 172 -23.45 -1.82 0.58
N GLY A 173 -22.51 -2.65 0.12
CA GLY A 173 -21.93 -2.46 -1.20
C GLY A 173 -21.04 -3.60 -1.67
N PHE A 174 -20.75 -3.59 -2.96
CA PHE A 174 -19.75 -4.46 -3.58
C PHE A 174 -18.66 -3.65 -4.22
N ALA A 175 -17.41 -4.11 -4.07
CA ALA A 175 -16.25 -3.51 -4.72
C ALA A 175 -15.57 -4.51 -5.66
N THR A 176 -15.39 -4.11 -6.91
CA THR A 176 -14.53 -4.84 -7.85
C THR A 176 -13.24 -4.05 -8.03
N THR A 177 -12.09 -4.64 -7.73
CA THR A 177 -10.83 -4.00 -8.14
C THR A 177 -10.37 -4.59 -9.46
N VAL A 178 -10.28 -3.73 -10.49
CA VAL A 178 -9.58 -4.04 -11.75
C VAL A 178 -8.13 -3.70 -11.50
N HIS A 179 -7.30 -4.73 -11.31
CA HIS A 179 -5.99 -4.61 -10.70
C HIS A 179 -4.87 -4.99 -11.67
N ALA A 180 -3.84 -4.16 -11.72
CA ALA A 180 -2.60 -4.50 -12.42
C ALA A 180 -2.03 -5.84 -11.94
N TYR A 181 -1.32 -6.56 -12.81
CA TYR A 181 -0.63 -7.78 -12.39
C TYR A 181 0.48 -7.49 -11.38
N THR A 182 0.84 -8.48 -10.60
CA THR A 182 1.93 -8.39 -9.60
C THR A 182 2.82 -9.62 -9.70
N ASN A 183 3.96 -9.61 -8.99
CA ASN A 183 4.88 -10.77 -8.95
C ASN A 183 4.26 -12.04 -8.31
N ASP A 184 3.04 -11.98 -7.78
CA ASP A 184 2.26 -13.15 -7.39
C ASP A 184 1.78 -13.96 -8.62
N GLN A 185 1.80 -13.35 -9.81
CA GLN A 185 1.38 -13.97 -11.06
C GLN A 185 2.59 -14.28 -11.95
N PRO A 186 2.67 -15.51 -12.51
CA PRO A 186 3.76 -15.90 -13.39
C PRO A 186 3.67 -15.22 -14.75
N VAL A 187 4.81 -15.09 -15.43
CA VAL A 187 4.88 -14.59 -16.82
C VAL A 187 4.22 -15.59 -17.79
N HIS A 188 4.50 -16.88 -17.63
CA HIS A 188 3.86 -18.01 -18.33
C HIS A 188 3.14 -18.90 -17.34
N ASP A 189 2.22 -19.77 -17.83
CA ASP A 189 1.49 -20.71 -16.99
C ASP A 189 2.45 -21.48 -16.06
N PHE A 190 2.20 -21.38 -14.75
CA PHE A 190 3.07 -21.96 -13.71
C PHE A 190 2.23 -22.37 -12.48
N PRO A 191 2.61 -23.43 -11.74
CA PRO A 191 1.88 -23.87 -10.57
C PRO A 191 1.65 -22.74 -9.55
N HIS A 192 0.38 -22.56 -9.17
CA HIS A 192 -0.06 -21.62 -8.16
C HIS A 192 -1.26 -22.20 -7.40
N LYS A 193 -1.43 -21.90 -6.11
CA LYS A 193 -2.55 -22.40 -5.29
C LYS A 193 -3.92 -21.93 -5.79
N ASP A 194 -4.00 -20.74 -6.39
CA ASP A 194 -5.16 -20.26 -7.14
C ASP A 194 -4.93 -20.59 -8.62
N LEU A 195 -5.76 -21.50 -9.16
CA LEU A 195 -5.61 -21.99 -10.55
C LEU A 195 -5.81 -20.89 -11.59
N ARG A 196 -6.57 -19.84 -11.29
CA ARG A 196 -6.73 -18.68 -12.17
C ARG A 196 -5.45 -17.83 -12.20
N ARG A 197 -4.80 -17.62 -11.03
CA ARG A 197 -3.49 -16.94 -10.96
C ARG A 197 -2.33 -17.77 -11.47
N ALA A 198 -2.53 -19.07 -11.70
CA ALA A 198 -1.54 -19.94 -12.33
C ALA A 198 -1.31 -19.61 -13.82
N ARG A 199 -2.19 -18.81 -14.42
CA ARG A 199 -2.15 -18.46 -15.85
C ARG A 199 -1.28 -17.22 -16.08
N ALA A 200 -0.75 -17.12 -17.33
CA ALA A 200 0.12 -16.04 -17.78
C ALA A 200 -0.48 -14.65 -17.52
N ALA A 201 0.23 -13.82 -16.77
CA ALA A 201 -0.27 -12.54 -16.23
C ALA A 201 -0.64 -11.50 -17.31
N ALA A 202 0.13 -11.45 -18.40
CA ALA A 202 0.02 -10.41 -19.42
C ALA A 202 -0.86 -10.81 -20.62
N VAL A 203 -1.63 -11.92 -20.53
CA VAL A 203 -2.37 -12.47 -21.67
C VAL A 203 -3.88 -12.46 -21.46
N SER A 204 -4.35 -12.50 -20.21
CA SER A 204 -5.77 -12.66 -19.90
C SER A 204 -6.22 -11.80 -18.74
N MET A 205 -7.51 -11.47 -18.69
CA MET A 205 -8.17 -10.98 -17.49
C MET A 205 -8.43 -12.16 -16.54
N ILE A 206 -8.04 -12.04 -15.28
CA ILE A 206 -8.02 -13.12 -14.31
C ILE A 206 -8.89 -12.76 -13.10
N PRO A 207 -10.15 -13.24 -13.01
CA PRO A 207 -10.95 -13.08 -11.80
C PRO A 207 -10.33 -13.88 -10.64
N THR A 208 -10.23 -13.25 -9.47
CA THR A 208 -9.68 -13.87 -8.27
C THR A 208 -10.24 -13.25 -7.01
N THR A 209 -10.01 -13.87 -5.88
CA THR A 209 -10.45 -13.36 -4.58
C THR A 209 -9.60 -12.15 -4.14
N THR A 210 -10.22 -11.26 -3.37
CA THR A 210 -9.52 -10.21 -2.62
C THR A 210 -10.10 -10.11 -1.21
N GLY A 211 -9.24 -9.99 -0.23
CA GLY A 211 -9.65 -9.66 1.14
C GLY A 211 -9.82 -8.16 1.40
N ALA A 212 -9.67 -7.32 0.36
CA ALA A 212 -9.63 -5.86 0.56
C ALA A 212 -10.96 -5.29 1.07
N ALA A 213 -12.09 -5.74 0.53
CA ALA A 213 -13.41 -5.29 0.96
C ALA A 213 -13.72 -5.73 2.41
N THR A 214 -13.42 -6.99 2.74
CA THR A 214 -13.56 -7.51 4.11
C THR A 214 -12.64 -6.78 5.08
N ALA A 215 -11.42 -6.42 4.64
CA ALA A 215 -10.45 -5.70 5.45
C ALA A 215 -10.89 -4.25 5.77
N VAL A 216 -11.80 -3.65 5.00
CA VAL A 216 -12.41 -2.36 5.37
C VAL A 216 -13.09 -2.47 6.74
N GLY A 217 -13.74 -3.59 7.05
CA GLY A 217 -14.35 -3.83 8.36
C GLY A 217 -13.36 -3.90 9.54
N LEU A 218 -12.05 -4.06 9.30
CA LEU A 218 -11.01 -3.99 10.34
C LEU A 218 -10.69 -2.55 10.72
N VAL A 219 -10.72 -1.63 9.76
CA VAL A 219 -10.37 -0.21 9.94
C VAL A 219 -11.61 0.69 10.10
N LEU A 220 -12.77 0.23 9.64
CA LEU A 220 -14.09 0.84 9.85
C LEU A 220 -15.06 -0.20 10.45
N PRO A 221 -15.00 -0.48 11.78
CA PRO A 221 -15.74 -1.59 12.39
C PRO A 221 -17.26 -1.54 12.19
N LYS A 222 -17.85 -0.34 12.06
CA LYS A 222 -19.28 -0.15 11.77
C LYS A 222 -19.71 -0.71 10.41
N LEU A 223 -18.77 -0.95 9.51
CA LEU A 223 -19.01 -1.48 8.17
C LEU A 223 -18.67 -2.98 8.05
N LYS A 224 -18.34 -3.64 9.17
CA LYS A 224 -18.06 -5.08 9.17
C LYS A 224 -19.26 -5.89 8.64
N GLY A 225 -19.02 -6.68 7.61
CA GLY A 225 -20.05 -7.50 6.94
C GLY A 225 -20.97 -6.73 5.98
N LYS A 226 -20.77 -5.43 5.81
CA LYS A 226 -21.56 -4.61 4.87
C LYS A 226 -20.93 -4.49 3.48
N LEU A 227 -19.64 -4.84 3.34
CA LEU A 227 -18.90 -4.78 2.08
C LEU A 227 -18.30 -6.15 1.75
N ASP A 228 -18.39 -6.51 0.48
CA ASP A 228 -17.70 -7.66 -0.10
C ASP A 228 -17.15 -7.28 -1.50
N GLY A 229 -16.33 -8.15 -2.10
CA GLY A 229 -15.78 -7.84 -3.41
C GLY A 229 -14.87 -8.90 -4.00
N ILE A 230 -14.48 -8.64 -5.24
CA ILE A 230 -13.57 -9.47 -6.02
C ILE A 230 -12.45 -8.63 -6.64
N ALA A 231 -11.42 -9.31 -7.14
CA ALA A 231 -10.40 -8.71 -7.99
C ALA A 231 -10.47 -9.30 -9.40
N ILE A 232 -10.25 -8.45 -10.40
CA ILE A 232 -9.99 -8.86 -11.78
C ILE A 232 -8.58 -8.37 -12.12
N ARG A 233 -7.62 -9.30 -12.23
CA ARG A 233 -6.28 -8.98 -12.70
C ARG A 233 -6.30 -8.76 -14.20
N VAL A 234 -5.64 -7.69 -14.67
CA VAL A 234 -5.60 -7.29 -16.07
C VAL A 234 -4.16 -7.16 -16.58
N PRO A 235 -3.93 -7.28 -17.90
CA PRO A 235 -2.61 -7.14 -18.52
C PRO A 235 -2.10 -5.68 -18.50
N THR A 236 -1.98 -5.10 -17.32
CA THR A 236 -1.49 -3.74 -17.07
C THR A 236 -0.38 -3.80 -16.03
N ALA A 237 0.72 -3.09 -16.26
CA ALA A 237 1.91 -3.19 -15.42
C ALA A 237 1.75 -2.53 -14.05
N ASN A 238 1.01 -1.43 -13.98
CA ASN A 238 0.78 -0.65 -12.76
C ASN A 238 -0.47 0.20 -12.92
N VAL A 239 -0.94 0.76 -11.81
CA VAL A 239 -2.19 1.48 -11.62
C VAL A 239 -3.42 0.58 -11.74
N SER A 240 -4.20 0.61 -10.72
CA SER A 240 -5.43 -0.18 -10.53
C SER A 240 -6.61 0.76 -10.29
N VAL A 241 -7.83 0.24 -10.43
CA VAL A 241 -9.04 0.99 -10.13
C VAL A 241 -9.98 0.15 -9.28
N VAL A 242 -10.60 0.77 -8.29
CA VAL A 242 -11.73 0.23 -7.54
C VAL A 242 -13.01 0.73 -8.18
N ASP A 243 -13.90 -0.18 -8.54
CA ASP A 243 -15.29 0.05 -8.90
C ASP A 243 -16.14 -0.30 -7.68
N LEU A 244 -16.64 0.72 -6.99
CA LEU A 244 -17.50 0.59 -5.83
C LEU A 244 -18.96 0.86 -6.22
N VAL A 245 -19.83 -0.11 -5.95
CA VAL A 245 -21.27 0.09 -6.00
C VAL A 245 -21.82 -0.02 -4.57
N ALA A 246 -22.47 1.03 -4.09
CA ALA A 246 -22.93 1.13 -2.70
C ALA A 246 -24.35 1.66 -2.58
N GLU A 247 -25.15 1.02 -1.74
CA GLU A 247 -26.45 1.50 -1.30
C GLU A 247 -26.26 2.42 -0.09
N LEU A 248 -26.76 3.65 -0.21
CA LEU A 248 -26.67 4.70 0.83
C LEU A 248 -27.90 4.72 1.72
N GLU A 249 -27.74 5.24 2.94
CA GLU A 249 -28.86 5.42 3.88
C GLU A 249 -29.72 6.64 3.51
N LYS A 250 -29.11 7.65 2.89
CA LYS A 250 -29.77 8.90 2.49
C LYS A 250 -29.83 9.01 0.97
N PRO A 251 -30.92 9.54 0.42
CA PRO A 251 -30.96 9.96 -0.98
C PRO A 251 -29.92 11.06 -1.25
N VAL A 252 -29.26 10.98 -2.41
CA VAL A 252 -28.21 11.91 -2.82
C VAL A 252 -28.37 12.34 -4.26
N THR A 253 -27.54 13.28 -4.70
CA THR A 253 -27.32 13.61 -6.11
C THR A 253 -25.86 13.30 -6.46
N ILE A 254 -25.57 13.10 -7.75
CA ILE A 254 -24.19 12.93 -8.25
C ILE A 254 -23.34 14.12 -7.79
N GLN A 255 -23.87 15.35 -7.90
CA GLN A 255 -23.16 16.55 -7.48
C GLN A 255 -22.79 16.50 -5.99
N ALA A 256 -23.72 16.11 -5.11
CA ALA A 256 -23.45 16.02 -3.67
C ALA A 256 -22.38 14.97 -3.35
N VAL A 257 -22.37 13.83 -4.05
CA VAL A 257 -21.33 12.80 -3.89
C VAL A 257 -19.97 13.33 -4.33
N ASN A 258 -19.89 13.99 -5.49
CA ASN A 258 -18.66 14.57 -6.01
C ASN A 258 -18.13 15.68 -5.12
N ASP A 259 -19.01 16.55 -4.60
CA ASP A 259 -18.63 17.64 -3.69
C ASP A 259 -18.09 17.11 -2.36
N ALA A 260 -18.65 16.03 -1.82
CA ALA A 260 -18.11 15.38 -0.62
C ALA A 260 -16.67 14.88 -0.83
N PHE A 261 -16.34 14.35 -2.00
CA PHE A 261 -14.97 13.95 -2.34
C PHE A 261 -14.05 15.16 -2.51
N ARG A 262 -14.49 16.23 -3.19
CA ARG A 262 -13.70 17.47 -3.33
C ARG A 262 -13.40 18.09 -1.97
N GLU A 263 -14.39 18.18 -1.10
CA GLU A 263 -14.22 18.70 0.26
C GLU A 263 -13.23 17.83 1.07
N ALA A 264 -13.38 16.52 1.01
CA ALA A 264 -12.48 15.62 1.72
C ALA A 264 -11.03 15.70 1.22
N SER A 265 -10.80 15.81 -0.09
CA SER A 265 -9.47 15.93 -0.70
C SER A 265 -8.80 17.26 -0.37
N ALA A 266 -9.54 18.37 -0.37
CA ALA A 266 -9.03 19.69 0.02
C ALA A 266 -8.81 19.81 1.53
N GLY A 267 -9.53 19.03 2.33
CA GLY A 267 -9.57 19.09 3.79
C GLY A 267 -8.82 17.94 4.48
N ARG A 268 -9.58 17.13 5.24
CA ARG A 268 -9.06 16.10 6.15
C ARG A 268 -8.25 14.98 5.49
N LEU A 269 -8.47 14.71 4.20
CA LEU A 269 -7.77 13.68 3.44
C LEU A 269 -6.76 14.26 2.46
N ARG A 270 -6.36 15.51 2.64
CA ARG A 270 -5.36 16.16 1.79
C ARG A 270 -4.07 15.34 1.73
N GLY A 271 -3.61 15.04 0.50
CA GLY A 271 -2.43 14.21 0.25
C GLY A 271 -2.66 12.70 0.43
N ILE A 272 -3.88 12.27 0.81
CA ILE A 272 -4.28 10.86 0.93
C ILE A 272 -5.33 10.50 -0.13
N LEU A 273 -6.36 11.33 -0.29
CA LEU A 273 -7.37 11.24 -1.33
C LEU A 273 -7.25 12.43 -2.27
N ASP A 274 -7.47 12.19 -3.55
CA ASP A 274 -7.58 13.21 -4.58
C ASP A 274 -8.82 12.97 -5.44
N THR A 275 -9.14 13.92 -6.30
CA THR A 275 -10.25 13.84 -7.27
C THR A 275 -9.74 14.17 -8.67
N CYS A 276 -10.26 13.48 -9.68
CA CYS A 276 -9.98 13.72 -11.08
C CYS A 276 -11.25 14.22 -11.78
N GLU A 277 -11.12 15.34 -12.49
CA GLU A 277 -12.18 15.96 -13.30
C GLU A 277 -12.01 15.65 -14.79
N GLU A 278 -10.84 15.13 -15.18
CA GLU A 278 -10.47 14.87 -16.57
C GLU A 278 -10.75 13.41 -16.94
N GLU A 279 -10.98 13.16 -18.22
CA GLU A 279 -11.19 11.80 -18.77
C GLU A 279 -9.84 11.12 -18.98
N LEU A 280 -9.22 10.65 -17.87
CA LEU A 280 -7.91 10.02 -17.84
C LEU A 280 -8.01 8.49 -17.80
N VAL A 281 -6.86 7.84 -18.05
CA VAL A 281 -6.71 6.38 -18.01
C VAL A 281 -5.60 5.97 -17.04
N SER A 282 -5.43 4.68 -16.79
CA SER A 282 -4.54 4.16 -15.77
C SER A 282 -3.10 4.70 -15.83
N VAL A 283 -2.52 4.85 -17.04
CA VAL A 283 -1.12 5.30 -17.19
C VAL A 283 -0.90 6.73 -16.68
N ASP A 284 -1.92 7.58 -16.72
CA ASP A 284 -1.84 8.99 -16.28
C ASP A 284 -1.67 9.12 -14.78
N PHE A 285 -2.07 8.10 -14.03
CA PHE A 285 -1.92 8.05 -12.58
C PHE A 285 -0.64 7.36 -12.10
N ASN A 286 0.23 6.93 -13.04
CA ASN A 286 1.50 6.30 -12.67
C ASN A 286 2.41 7.26 -11.91
N GLY A 287 2.88 6.86 -10.73
CA GLY A 287 3.66 7.71 -9.82
C GLY A 287 2.83 8.66 -8.95
N ASN A 288 1.49 8.60 -9.01
CA ASN A 288 0.63 9.40 -8.12
C ASN A 288 0.70 8.85 -6.68
N SER A 289 0.90 9.75 -5.72
CA SER A 289 1.13 9.40 -4.31
C SER A 289 -0.13 9.23 -3.47
N HIS A 290 -1.30 9.55 -3.99
CA HIS A 290 -2.56 9.40 -3.27
C HIS A 290 -2.97 7.93 -3.15
N SER A 291 -3.63 7.59 -2.06
CA SER A 291 -4.19 6.24 -1.83
C SER A 291 -5.42 5.98 -2.69
N SER A 292 -6.14 7.04 -3.03
CA SER A 292 -7.37 7.00 -3.82
C SER A 292 -7.50 8.28 -4.63
N ILE A 293 -7.76 8.18 -5.93
CA ILE A 293 -8.07 9.31 -6.81
C ILE A 293 -9.44 9.04 -7.41
N VAL A 294 -10.47 9.76 -6.94
CA VAL A 294 -11.85 9.54 -7.36
C VAL A 294 -12.07 10.15 -8.74
N ASP A 295 -12.53 9.32 -9.67
CA ASP A 295 -12.90 9.69 -11.04
C ASP A 295 -14.31 10.30 -11.01
N LEU A 296 -14.41 11.61 -10.88
CA LEU A 296 -15.68 12.30 -10.71
C LEU A 296 -16.61 12.22 -11.93
N PRO A 297 -16.11 12.26 -13.20
CA PRO A 297 -16.93 12.04 -14.38
C PRO A 297 -17.65 10.68 -14.41
N SER A 298 -17.04 9.66 -13.80
CA SER A 298 -17.57 8.29 -13.76
C SER A 298 -18.58 8.03 -12.63
N THR A 299 -18.87 9.03 -11.78
CA THR A 299 -19.87 8.87 -10.72
C THR A 299 -21.25 8.68 -11.31
N ALA A 300 -21.95 7.60 -10.91
CA ALA A 300 -23.30 7.31 -11.38
C ALA A 300 -24.24 7.01 -10.21
N LEU A 301 -25.54 7.23 -10.42
CA LEU A 301 -26.58 7.09 -9.40
C LEU A 301 -27.84 6.47 -9.98
N ILE A 302 -28.40 5.51 -9.27
CA ILE A 302 -29.69 4.88 -9.58
C ILE A 302 -30.63 5.10 -8.38
N GLU A 303 -31.87 5.47 -8.67
CA GLU A 303 -32.97 5.66 -7.69
C GLU A 303 -32.59 6.52 -6.47
N GLY A 304 -31.63 7.43 -6.64
CA GLY A 304 -31.23 8.41 -5.61
C GLY A 304 -30.36 7.87 -4.48
N ASN A 305 -30.15 6.56 -4.36
CA ASN A 305 -29.39 5.99 -3.25
C ASN A 305 -28.41 4.84 -3.62
N LEU A 306 -28.47 4.31 -4.84
CA LEU A 306 -27.49 3.34 -5.31
C LEU A 306 -26.41 4.07 -6.11
N VAL A 307 -25.28 4.33 -5.48
CA VAL A 307 -24.16 5.08 -6.06
C VAL A 307 -23.10 4.14 -6.62
N LYS A 308 -22.52 4.53 -7.76
CA LYS A 308 -21.31 3.94 -8.31
C LYS A 308 -20.18 4.98 -8.31
N VAL A 309 -19.00 4.59 -7.82
CA VAL A 309 -17.80 5.42 -7.77
C VAL A 309 -16.61 4.63 -8.30
N LEU A 310 -15.84 5.22 -9.20
CA LEU A 310 -14.52 4.72 -9.61
C LEU A 310 -13.43 5.49 -8.85
N ALA A 311 -12.44 4.74 -8.35
CA ALA A 311 -11.29 5.31 -7.65
C ALA A 311 -10.00 4.65 -8.14
N TRP A 312 -9.14 5.45 -8.78
CA TRP A 312 -7.81 5.06 -9.25
C TRP A 312 -6.80 5.04 -8.11
N TYR A 313 -5.78 4.21 -8.21
CA TYR A 313 -4.65 4.20 -7.30
C TYR A 313 -3.41 3.58 -7.95
N ASP A 314 -2.26 4.22 -7.77
CA ASP A 314 -1.00 3.56 -8.06
C ASP A 314 -0.72 2.53 -6.96
N ASN A 315 -0.90 1.26 -7.29
CA ASN A 315 -0.81 0.15 -6.33
C ASN A 315 0.62 -0.07 -5.79
N GLU A 316 1.63 0.55 -6.38
CA GLU A 316 3.02 0.53 -5.92
C GLU A 316 3.42 1.87 -5.28
N TRP A 317 3.35 2.98 -6.03
CA TRP A 317 3.81 4.29 -5.58
C TRP A 317 2.91 4.91 -4.53
N GLY A 318 1.60 4.93 -4.74
CA GLY A 318 0.61 5.43 -3.78
C GLY A 318 0.67 4.65 -2.47
N TYR A 319 0.74 3.32 -2.55
CA TYR A 319 0.87 2.46 -1.39
C TYR A 319 2.19 2.68 -0.64
N SER A 320 3.31 2.77 -1.35
CA SER A 320 4.63 3.03 -0.74
C SER A 320 4.72 4.43 -0.13
N SER A 321 4.02 5.41 -0.70
CA SER A 321 3.88 6.75 -0.12
C SER A 321 3.13 6.69 1.21
N ARG A 322 2.06 5.89 1.32
CA ARG A 322 1.35 5.66 2.60
C ARG A 322 2.22 4.94 3.62
N LEU A 323 3.05 3.98 3.21
CA LEU A 323 4.04 3.36 4.10
C LEU A 323 5.02 4.40 4.66
N ARG A 324 5.56 5.27 3.81
CA ARG A 324 6.42 6.38 4.22
C ARG A 324 5.72 7.28 5.24
N ASP A 325 4.50 7.68 4.96
CA ASP A 325 3.74 8.54 5.86
C ASP A 325 3.38 7.85 7.18
N LEU A 326 3.13 6.53 7.16
CA LEU A 326 2.92 5.74 8.38
C LEU A 326 4.21 5.67 9.21
N VAL A 327 5.37 5.50 8.59
CA VAL A 327 6.67 5.57 9.30
C VAL A 327 6.88 6.94 9.96
N ARG A 328 6.57 8.04 9.25
CA ARG A 328 6.62 9.40 9.82
C ARG A 328 5.63 9.56 10.98
N PHE A 329 4.43 9.00 10.86
CA PHE A 329 3.42 9.05 11.91
C PHE A 329 3.88 8.29 13.17
N ILE A 330 4.38 7.06 13.02
CA ILE A 330 4.95 6.26 14.11
C ILE A 330 6.15 6.97 14.73
N GLY A 331 7.02 7.54 13.89
CA GLY A 331 8.25 8.23 14.30
C GLY A 331 8.06 9.36 15.29
N LYS A 332 6.89 10.00 15.30
CA LYS A 332 6.56 11.06 16.26
C LYS A 332 6.45 10.57 17.73
N THR A 333 6.39 9.26 17.93
CA THR A 333 6.13 8.64 19.24
C THR A 333 7.15 7.59 19.64
N LEU A 334 8.29 7.51 18.93
CA LEU A 334 9.42 6.59 19.20
C LEU A 334 10.34 7.03 20.33
#